data_0e07397618a363593294c17419e79221
#
_entry.id   0e07397618a363593294c17419e79221
#
_cell.length_a   1.000
_cell.length_b   1.000
_cell.length_c   1.000
_cell.angle_alpha   90.00
_cell.angle_beta   90.00
_cell.angle_gamma   90.00
#
_symmetry.space_group_name_H-M   'P 1'
#
loop_
_entity.id
_entity.type
_entity.pdbx_description
1 polymer ?
#
loop_
_entity_poly.entity_id
_entity_poly.type
_entity_poly.pdbx_seq_one_letter_code
_entity_poly.pdbx_strand_id
1 'polypeptide(L)'
;MKKLILSIALIGSLVSCQAPAEKESEHSHESTVIGYEFSDEGEKQNLIVGDVSIIDTYMEFIQAHNDRDIDKIMDMVQDSILIKTQDAQELKGKLIHRQVLEEWFPESNPIWTVRWMATNTVEVKDGENRHWLTTGIEIIETLDEKERKREQILDVNFVGKMIKEVSIYERSKPLE
;
A
#
# COMPACT_ATOMS: atom_id res chain seq x y z
N MET A 1 22.17 -91.04 -17.46
CA MET A 1 22.79 -89.88 -17.99
C MET A 1 21.94 -88.70 -17.61
N LYS A 2 22.21 -88.10 -16.45
CA LYS A 2 21.44 -86.95 -15.87
C LYS A 2 22.20 -85.70 -16.02
N LYS A 3 21.76 -84.75 -16.80
CA LYS A 3 22.36 -83.41 -16.94
C LYS A 3 21.83 -82.50 -15.83
N LEU A 4 22.72 -82.08 -14.98
CA LEU A 4 22.46 -81.11 -13.92
C LEU A 4 22.58 -79.68 -14.51
N ILE A 5 21.48 -78.92 -14.49
CA ILE A 5 21.45 -77.54 -14.91
C ILE A 5 21.60 -76.67 -13.66
N LEU A 6 22.67 -75.95 -13.55
CA LEU A 6 23.00 -75.02 -12.47
C LEU A 6 22.46 -73.62 -12.82
N SER A 7 21.38 -73.23 -12.13
CA SER A 7 20.81 -71.89 -12.29
C SER A 7 21.50 -70.91 -11.32
N ILE A 8 22.23 -69.95 -11.88
CA ILE A 8 22.84 -68.86 -11.14
C ILE A 8 21.80 -67.76 -11.00
N ALA A 9 21.33 -67.55 -9.77
CA ALA A 9 20.48 -66.38 -9.44
C ALA A 9 21.36 -65.17 -9.21
N LEU A 10 21.24 -64.18 -10.11
CA LEU A 10 21.90 -62.87 -10.01
C LEU A 10 21.05 -61.96 -9.11
N ILE A 11 21.47 -61.74 -7.86
CA ILE A 11 20.86 -60.80 -6.92
C ILE A 11 21.36 -59.38 -7.25
N GLY A 12 20.55 -58.62 -7.98
CA GLY A 12 20.82 -57.19 -8.22
C GLY A 12 20.49 -56.35 -6.99
N SER A 13 21.48 -55.87 -6.33
CA SER A 13 21.35 -54.87 -5.22
C SER A 13 21.01 -53.52 -5.79
N LEU A 14 19.74 -53.10 -5.67
CA LEU A 14 19.34 -51.75 -5.94
C LEU A 14 19.80 -50.86 -4.78
N VAL A 15 20.91 -50.18 -4.98
CA VAL A 15 21.34 -49.07 -4.10
C VAL A 15 20.44 -47.90 -4.41
N SER A 16 19.38 -47.71 -3.59
CA SER A 16 18.55 -46.50 -3.56
C SER A 16 19.42 -45.37 -2.97
N CYS A 17 19.92 -44.48 -3.80
CA CYS A 17 20.42 -43.19 -3.35
C CYS A 17 19.24 -42.38 -2.88
N GLN A 18 18.97 -42.39 -1.58
CA GLN A 18 18.15 -41.34 -0.97
C GLN A 18 18.95 -40.05 -1.01
N ALA A 19 18.56 -39.12 -1.89
CA ALA A 19 19.00 -37.74 -1.80
C ALA A 19 18.62 -37.19 -0.42
N PRO A 20 19.51 -36.49 0.30
CA PRO A 20 19.10 -35.81 1.52
C PRO A 20 17.95 -34.87 1.19
N ALA A 21 16.82 -35.03 1.90
CA ALA A 21 15.75 -34.04 1.87
C ALA A 21 16.40 -32.69 2.22
N GLU A 22 16.44 -31.79 1.26
CA GLU A 22 16.68 -30.39 1.54
C GLU A 22 15.66 -29.98 2.58
N LYS A 23 16.12 -29.71 3.81
CA LYS A 23 15.35 -28.97 4.76
C LYS A 23 15.09 -27.64 4.08
N GLU A 24 13.84 -27.40 3.66
CA GLU A 24 13.36 -26.06 3.44
C GLU A 24 13.75 -25.28 4.68
N SER A 25 14.78 -24.45 4.56
CA SER A 25 15.08 -23.46 5.55
C SER A 25 13.85 -22.55 5.56
N GLU A 26 13.11 -22.58 6.64
CA GLU A 26 12.20 -21.48 6.97
C GLU A 26 13.09 -20.24 6.99
N HIS A 27 13.22 -19.56 5.85
CA HIS A 27 13.65 -18.19 5.81
C HIS A 27 12.59 -17.42 6.59
N SER A 28 12.83 -17.21 7.87
CA SER A 28 12.24 -16.08 8.56
C SER A 28 12.66 -14.88 7.71
N HIS A 29 11.74 -14.34 6.92
CA HIS A 29 11.94 -13.07 6.24
C HIS A 29 12.08 -12.03 7.36
N GLU A 30 13.31 -11.82 7.83
CA GLU A 30 13.64 -10.65 8.61
C GLU A 30 13.25 -9.46 7.74
N SER A 31 12.25 -8.71 8.19
CA SER A 31 11.74 -7.56 7.45
C SER A 31 12.88 -6.56 7.26
N THR A 32 13.15 -6.19 6.01
CA THR A 32 14.22 -5.24 5.71
C THR A 32 13.88 -3.87 6.29
N VAL A 33 14.67 -3.41 7.26
CA VAL A 33 14.56 -2.05 7.80
C VAL A 33 15.07 -1.05 6.76
N ILE A 34 14.19 -0.10 6.39
CA ILE A 34 14.45 0.94 5.38
C ILE A 34 14.58 2.34 5.98
N GLY A 35 14.26 2.49 7.27
CA GLY A 35 14.32 3.77 7.99
C GLY A 35 13.77 3.66 9.40
N TYR A 36 13.46 4.81 9.98
CA TYR A 36 12.94 4.89 11.34
C TYR A 36 11.92 6.02 11.46
N GLU A 37 10.95 5.82 12.33
CA GLU A 37 10.03 6.84 12.82
C GLU A 37 10.24 7.04 14.33
N PHE A 38 9.90 8.18 14.87
CA PHE A 38 9.85 8.43 16.31
C PHE A 38 8.41 8.65 16.72
N SER A 39 7.95 7.94 17.76
CA SER A 39 6.63 8.19 18.36
C SER A 39 6.56 9.56 19.02
N ASP A 40 5.37 9.99 19.42
CA ASP A 40 5.18 11.25 20.17
C ASP A 40 5.96 11.27 21.50
N GLU A 41 6.22 10.09 22.08
CA GLU A 41 7.05 9.90 23.28
C GLU A 41 8.55 9.84 22.96
N GLY A 42 8.94 9.92 21.69
CA GLY A 42 10.32 9.88 21.23
C GLY A 42 10.91 8.48 21.12
N GLU A 43 10.10 7.43 21.16
CA GLU A 43 10.55 6.05 20.94
C GLU A 43 10.84 5.79 19.47
N LYS A 44 12.01 5.21 19.20
CA LYS A 44 12.43 4.86 17.85
C LYS A 44 11.71 3.57 17.40
N GLN A 45 11.01 3.65 16.28
CA GLN A 45 10.28 2.56 15.64
C GLN A 45 10.87 2.26 14.28
N ASN A 46 11.01 0.98 13.91
CA ASN A 46 11.53 0.62 12.60
C ASN A 46 10.50 0.92 11.50
N LEU A 47 10.98 1.47 10.40
CA LEU A 47 10.29 1.45 9.12
C LEU A 47 10.82 0.25 8.33
N ILE A 48 9.95 -0.65 7.95
CA ILE A 48 10.25 -1.80 7.11
C ILE A 48 9.55 -1.68 5.76
N VAL A 49 9.95 -2.50 4.79
CA VAL A 49 9.26 -2.59 3.50
C VAL A 49 7.77 -2.90 3.74
N GLY A 50 6.90 -2.14 3.11
CA GLY A 50 5.44 -2.25 3.28
C GLY A 50 4.81 -3.29 2.35
N ASP A 51 3.53 -3.57 2.62
CA ASP A 51 2.70 -4.41 1.77
C ASP A 51 2.35 -3.68 0.47
N VAL A 52 2.82 -4.20 -0.66
CA VAL A 52 2.53 -3.63 -1.98
C VAL A 52 1.08 -3.84 -2.42
N SER A 53 0.32 -4.73 -1.77
CA SER A 53 -1.09 -4.97 -2.13
C SER A 53 -2.00 -3.76 -1.87
N ILE A 54 -1.59 -2.83 -0.99
CA ILE A 54 -2.32 -1.57 -0.76
C ILE A 54 -2.20 -0.60 -1.93
N ILE A 55 -1.22 -0.77 -2.83
CA ILE A 55 -1.06 0.03 -4.05
C ILE A 55 -2.28 -0.15 -4.97
N ASP A 56 -2.71 -1.38 -5.19
CA ASP A 56 -3.88 -1.66 -6.04
C ASP A 56 -5.14 -1.02 -5.44
N THR A 57 -5.32 -1.14 -4.12
CA THR A 57 -6.41 -0.48 -3.41
C THR A 57 -6.38 1.03 -3.57
N TYR A 58 -5.19 1.64 -3.45
CA TYR A 58 -5.06 3.09 -3.65
C TYR A 58 -5.33 3.51 -5.10
N MET A 59 -4.90 2.73 -6.09
CA MET A 59 -5.21 3.01 -7.49
C MET A 59 -6.71 2.94 -7.78
N GLU A 60 -7.44 2.00 -7.17
CA GLU A 60 -8.90 1.96 -7.25
C GLU A 60 -9.55 3.20 -6.60
N PHE A 61 -9.00 3.66 -5.48
CA PHE A 61 -9.46 4.88 -4.81
C PHE A 61 -9.28 6.12 -5.69
N ILE A 62 -8.13 6.28 -6.34
CA ILE A 62 -7.87 7.36 -7.29
C ILE A 62 -8.78 7.25 -8.52
N GLN A 63 -9.00 6.03 -9.04
CA GLN A 63 -9.92 5.85 -10.16
C GLN A 63 -11.35 6.25 -9.77
N ALA A 64 -11.83 5.88 -8.58
CA ALA A 64 -13.14 6.30 -8.09
C ALA A 64 -13.27 7.84 -7.99
N HIS A 65 -12.19 8.54 -7.60
CA HIS A 65 -12.16 10.02 -7.63
C HIS A 65 -12.27 10.55 -9.07
N ASN A 66 -11.53 9.98 -10.00
CA ASN A 66 -11.58 10.37 -11.41
C ASN A 66 -12.94 10.11 -12.05
N ASP A 67 -13.61 9.03 -11.62
CA ASP A 67 -14.96 8.66 -12.08
C ASP A 67 -16.07 9.42 -11.34
N ARG A 68 -15.76 10.20 -10.30
CA ARG A 68 -16.74 10.88 -9.42
C ARG A 68 -17.64 9.91 -8.67
N ASP A 69 -17.21 8.68 -8.47
CA ASP A 69 -17.95 7.64 -7.75
C ASP A 69 -17.76 7.82 -6.24
N ILE A 70 -18.52 8.79 -5.69
CA ILE A 70 -18.44 9.15 -4.27
C ILE A 70 -18.83 7.96 -3.39
N ASP A 71 -19.79 7.13 -3.80
CA ASP A 71 -20.19 5.97 -3.00
C ASP A 71 -19.05 4.95 -2.92
N LYS A 72 -18.38 4.67 -4.02
CA LYS A 72 -17.18 3.81 -4.01
C LYS A 72 -16.04 4.40 -3.17
N ILE A 73 -15.81 5.72 -3.24
CA ILE A 73 -14.83 6.39 -2.38
C ILE A 73 -15.18 6.17 -0.90
N MET A 74 -16.46 6.35 -0.53
CA MET A 74 -16.91 6.15 0.84
C MET A 74 -16.76 4.69 1.32
N ASP A 75 -16.92 3.71 0.45
CA ASP A 75 -16.72 2.30 0.80
C ASP A 75 -15.25 1.95 1.06
N MET A 76 -14.32 2.76 0.58
CA MET A 76 -12.87 2.54 0.71
C MET A 76 -12.24 3.28 1.90
N VAL A 77 -12.99 4.11 2.61
CA VAL A 77 -12.49 4.88 3.75
C VAL A 77 -13.18 4.48 5.06
N GLN A 78 -12.46 4.57 6.18
CA GLN A 78 -13.04 4.32 7.49
C GLN A 78 -14.03 5.41 7.90
N ASP A 79 -15.01 5.09 8.76
CA ASP A 79 -15.97 6.07 9.28
C ASP A 79 -15.29 7.23 10.00
N SER A 80 -14.14 6.94 10.65
CA SER A 80 -13.30 7.91 11.37
C SER A 80 -12.17 8.48 10.52
N ILE A 81 -12.27 8.45 9.17
CA ILE A 81 -11.24 9.02 8.28
C ILE A 81 -10.81 10.41 8.74
N LEU A 82 -9.49 10.66 8.74
CA LEU A 82 -8.90 11.97 8.99
C LEU A 82 -8.15 12.43 7.73
N ILE A 83 -8.52 13.58 7.19
CA ILE A 83 -7.79 14.19 6.08
C ILE A 83 -7.20 15.49 6.56
N LYS A 84 -5.86 15.58 6.55
CA LYS A 84 -5.10 16.79 6.85
C LYS A 84 -4.75 17.46 5.52
N THR A 85 -5.39 18.59 5.27
CA THR A 85 -5.24 19.31 4.00
C THR A 85 -3.97 20.16 3.97
N GLN A 86 -3.55 20.56 2.77
CA GLN A 86 -2.35 21.39 2.55
C GLN A 86 -2.41 22.79 3.18
N ASP A 87 -3.60 23.27 3.51
CA ASP A 87 -3.85 24.56 4.19
C ASP A 87 -4.10 24.40 5.70
N ALA A 88 -3.64 23.27 6.27
CA ALA A 88 -3.70 22.93 7.68
C ALA A 88 -5.11 22.76 8.26
N GLN A 89 -6.12 22.45 7.43
CA GLN A 89 -7.43 22.04 7.91
C GLN A 89 -7.46 20.54 8.19
N GLU A 90 -8.38 20.12 9.05
CA GLU A 90 -8.64 18.72 9.36
C GLU A 90 -10.10 18.39 9.04
N LEU A 91 -10.31 17.51 8.05
CA LEU A 91 -11.62 16.96 7.74
C LEU A 91 -11.78 15.65 8.52
N LYS A 92 -12.74 15.59 9.44
CA LYS A 92 -12.93 14.44 10.34
C LYS A 92 -14.23 13.71 10.04
N GLY A 93 -14.07 12.44 9.67
CA GLY A 93 -15.18 11.53 9.44
C GLY A 93 -15.69 11.49 8.00
N LYS A 94 -16.24 10.34 7.67
CA LYS A 94 -16.72 9.97 6.33
C LYS A 94 -17.80 10.94 5.80
N LEU A 95 -18.67 11.45 6.67
CA LEU A 95 -19.74 12.37 6.25
C LEU A 95 -19.18 13.71 5.79
N ILE A 96 -18.20 14.26 6.52
CA ILE A 96 -17.54 15.51 6.12
C ILE A 96 -16.74 15.32 4.82
N HIS A 97 -16.04 14.20 4.70
CA HIS A 97 -15.35 13.87 3.47
C HIS A 97 -16.29 13.82 2.26
N ARG A 98 -17.45 13.13 2.38
CA ARG A 98 -18.47 13.07 1.34
C ARG A 98 -18.94 14.47 0.96
N GLN A 99 -19.31 15.30 1.94
CA GLN A 99 -19.81 16.66 1.69
C GLN A 99 -18.78 17.49 0.89
N VAL A 100 -17.51 17.43 1.27
CA VAL A 100 -16.46 18.15 0.56
C VAL A 100 -16.34 17.67 -0.90
N LEU A 101 -16.43 16.36 -1.16
CA LEU A 101 -16.37 15.84 -2.53
C LEU A 101 -17.61 16.24 -3.36
N GLU A 102 -18.80 16.21 -2.76
CA GLU A 102 -20.06 16.62 -3.42
C GLU A 102 -20.04 18.09 -3.83
N GLU A 103 -19.37 18.94 -3.05
CA GLU A 103 -19.20 20.36 -3.35
C GLU A 103 -18.07 20.59 -4.36
N TRP A 104 -16.90 19.95 -4.16
CA TRP A 104 -15.70 20.21 -4.94
C TRP A 104 -15.72 19.64 -6.36
N PHE A 105 -16.25 18.43 -6.55
CA PHE A 105 -16.24 17.76 -7.86
C PHE A 105 -16.97 18.55 -8.96
N PRO A 106 -18.19 19.07 -8.73
CA PRO A 106 -18.86 19.89 -9.73
C PRO A 106 -18.19 21.24 -9.98
N GLU A 107 -17.55 21.82 -8.95
CA GLU A 107 -16.97 23.15 -9.02
C GLU A 107 -15.67 23.16 -9.84
N SER A 108 -14.79 22.18 -9.63
CA SER A 108 -13.42 22.23 -10.17
C SER A 108 -13.06 21.08 -11.12
N ASN A 109 -13.93 20.06 -11.23
CA ASN A 109 -13.71 18.89 -12.09
C ASN A 109 -12.29 18.32 -12.03
N PRO A 110 -11.74 17.99 -10.84
CA PRO A 110 -10.35 17.62 -10.67
C PRO A 110 -10.04 16.26 -11.28
N ILE A 111 -8.86 16.10 -11.89
CA ILE A 111 -8.34 14.84 -12.42
C ILE A 111 -7.01 14.55 -11.74
N TRP A 112 -6.88 13.35 -11.19
CA TRP A 112 -5.68 12.87 -10.50
C TRP A 112 -4.86 11.97 -11.41
N THR A 113 -3.56 12.20 -11.42
CA THR A 113 -2.59 11.31 -12.06
C THR A 113 -1.51 10.93 -11.06
N VAL A 114 -1.41 9.63 -10.74
CA VAL A 114 -0.34 9.12 -9.89
C VAL A 114 0.98 9.11 -10.66
N ARG A 115 2.05 9.62 -10.04
CA ARG A 115 3.39 9.69 -10.62
C ARG A 115 4.31 8.59 -10.06
N TRP A 116 4.23 8.34 -8.78
CA TRP A 116 4.99 7.29 -8.08
C TRP A 116 4.31 6.93 -6.77
N MET A 117 4.62 5.74 -6.25
CA MET A 117 4.14 5.25 -4.96
C MET A 117 5.23 4.44 -4.27
N ALA A 118 5.26 4.50 -2.94
CA ALA A 118 6.10 3.68 -2.09
C ALA A 118 5.30 3.25 -0.86
N THR A 119 5.48 2.01 -0.41
CA THR A 119 4.84 1.51 0.80
C THR A 119 5.84 1.25 1.90
N ASN A 120 5.46 1.50 3.13
CA ASN A 120 6.21 1.15 4.32
C ASN A 120 5.28 0.69 5.44
N THR A 121 5.85 -0.04 6.38
CA THR A 121 5.18 -0.44 7.61
C THR A 121 6.02 0.05 8.79
N VAL A 122 5.37 0.71 9.76
CA VAL A 122 5.97 1.06 11.04
C VAL A 122 5.76 -0.11 11.99
N GLU A 123 6.84 -0.69 12.49
CA GLU A 123 6.79 -1.71 13.53
C GLU A 123 6.57 -1.04 14.90
N VAL A 124 5.35 -1.15 15.41
CA VAL A 124 4.98 -0.56 16.70
C VAL A 124 5.22 -1.58 17.79
N LYS A 125 6.09 -1.25 18.76
CA LYS A 125 6.34 -2.08 19.92
C LYS A 125 5.07 -2.20 20.78
N ASP A 126 4.70 -3.44 21.07
CA ASP A 126 3.52 -3.75 21.90
C ASP A 126 2.17 -3.22 21.35
N GLY A 127 2.09 -2.97 20.00
CA GLY A 127 0.91 -2.44 19.34
C GLY A 127 0.70 -3.02 17.93
N GLU A 128 -0.32 -2.51 17.27
CA GLU A 128 -0.57 -2.86 15.86
C GLU A 128 0.34 -2.07 14.94
N ASN A 129 0.95 -2.75 13.98
CA ASN A 129 1.75 -2.13 12.95
C ASN A 129 0.91 -1.14 12.13
N ARG A 130 1.54 -0.04 11.71
CA ARG A 130 0.89 0.98 10.88
C ARG A 130 1.38 0.85 9.44
N HIS A 131 0.43 0.75 8.50
CA HIS A 131 0.72 0.59 7.08
C HIS A 131 0.50 1.91 6.34
N TRP A 132 1.53 2.36 5.65
CA TRP A 132 1.54 3.63 4.96
C TRP A 132 1.87 3.47 3.48
N LEU A 133 1.25 4.32 2.68
CA LEU A 133 1.59 4.54 1.29
C LEU A 133 1.91 6.03 1.12
N THR A 134 3.14 6.33 0.70
CA THR A 134 3.52 7.67 0.27
C THR A 134 3.46 7.74 -1.25
N THR A 135 2.84 8.78 -1.79
CA THR A 135 2.64 8.92 -3.23
C THR A 135 2.83 10.35 -3.70
N GLY A 136 3.42 10.50 -4.88
CA GLY A 136 3.41 11.76 -5.63
C GLY A 136 2.31 11.74 -6.66
N ILE A 137 1.44 12.75 -6.63
CA ILE A 137 0.32 12.89 -7.56
C ILE A 137 0.33 14.28 -8.21
N GLU A 138 -0.29 14.33 -9.38
CA GLU A 138 -0.62 15.55 -10.07
C GLU A 138 -2.14 15.69 -10.13
N ILE A 139 -2.65 16.88 -9.83
CA ILE A 139 -4.06 17.22 -9.96
C ILE A 139 -4.19 18.33 -10.98
N ILE A 140 -5.09 18.12 -11.95
CA ILE A 140 -5.52 19.15 -12.89
C ILE A 140 -6.97 19.48 -12.56
N GLU A 141 -7.26 20.73 -12.30
CA GLU A 141 -8.60 21.22 -11.99
C GLU A 141 -8.91 22.47 -12.81
N THR A 142 -10.19 22.74 -13.03
CA THR A 142 -10.67 23.95 -13.72
C THR A 142 -11.33 24.88 -12.71
N LEU A 143 -10.79 26.06 -12.52
CA LEU A 143 -11.34 27.12 -11.68
C LEU A 143 -11.48 28.39 -12.51
N ASP A 144 -12.66 29.03 -12.50
CA ASP A 144 -12.93 30.25 -13.28
C ASP A 144 -12.54 30.12 -14.77
N GLU A 145 -12.90 28.99 -15.38
CA GLU A 145 -12.57 28.64 -16.78
C GLU A 145 -11.05 28.50 -17.08
N LYS A 146 -10.23 28.44 -16.04
CA LYS A 146 -8.78 28.29 -16.16
C LYS A 146 -8.33 26.93 -15.60
N GLU A 147 -7.47 26.28 -16.35
CA GLU A 147 -6.81 25.07 -15.88
C GLU A 147 -5.74 25.42 -14.85
N ARG A 148 -5.80 24.74 -13.71
CA ARG A 148 -4.81 24.82 -12.63
C ARG A 148 -4.20 23.45 -12.40
N LYS A 149 -2.88 23.40 -12.42
CA LYS A 149 -2.11 22.20 -12.16
C LYS A 149 -1.44 22.29 -10.78
N ARG A 150 -1.60 21.24 -9.97
CA ARG A 150 -1.00 21.11 -8.64
C ARG A 150 -0.20 19.81 -8.55
N GLU A 151 0.91 19.85 -7.83
CA GLU A 151 1.71 18.69 -7.48
C GLU A 151 1.64 18.46 -5.97
N GLN A 152 1.25 17.25 -5.57
CA GLN A 152 1.09 16.92 -4.17
C GLN A 152 1.87 15.64 -3.82
N ILE A 153 2.31 15.58 -2.56
CA ILE A 153 2.74 14.35 -1.91
C ILE A 153 1.67 14.02 -0.87
N LEU A 154 1.22 12.79 -0.87
CA LEU A 154 0.27 12.29 0.12
C LEU A 154 0.90 11.17 0.92
N ASP A 155 0.71 11.22 2.24
CA ASP A 155 0.92 10.07 3.12
C ASP A 155 -0.44 9.50 3.50
N VAL A 156 -0.66 8.23 3.17
CA VAL A 156 -1.94 7.54 3.31
C VAL A 156 -1.79 6.36 4.25
N ASN A 157 -2.47 6.39 5.39
CA ASN A 157 -2.51 5.31 6.36
C ASN A 157 -3.66 4.35 6.09
N PHE A 158 -3.34 3.05 6.10
CA PHE A 158 -4.30 1.97 5.89
C PHE A 158 -4.51 1.13 7.16
N VAL A 159 -5.76 0.71 7.37
CA VAL A 159 -6.13 -0.36 8.29
C VAL A 159 -6.84 -1.45 7.49
N GLY A 160 -6.16 -2.57 7.29
CA GLY A 160 -6.54 -3.54 6.27
C GLY A 160 -6.54 -2.90 4.89
N LYS A 161 -7.68 -2.94 4.19
CA LYS A 161 -7.84 -2.32 2.87
C LYS A 161 -8.56 -0.95 2.92
N MET A 162 -8.83 -0.42 4.10
CA MET A 162 -9.53 0.85 4.24
C MET A 162 -8.57 1.98 4.60
N ILE A 163 -8.76 3.13 3.99
CA ILE A 163 -7.99 4.34 4.28
C ILE A 163 -8.50 4.95 5.59
N LYS A 164 -7.58 5.16 6.53
CA LYS A 164 -7.85 5.75 7.85
C LYS A 164 -7.41 7.20 7.95
N GLU A 165 -6.30 7.56 7.30
CA GLU A 165 -5.75 8.91 7.36
C GLU A 165 -5.11 9.28 6.02
N VAL A 166 -5.22 10.55 5.64
CA VAL A 166 -4.52 11.13 4.49
C VAL A 166 -3.91 12.46 4.94
N SER A 167 -2.59 12.61 4.80
CA SER A 167 -1.90 13.88 4.98
C SER A 167 -1.44 14.41 3.63
N ILE A 168 -1.81 15.65 3.30
CA ILE A 168 -1.58 16.26 1.98
C ILE A 168 -0.54 17.37 2.11
N TYR A 169 0.52 17.27 1.31
CA TYR A 169 1.55 18.29 1.15
C TYR A 169 1.54 18.80 -0.29
N GLU A 170 1.43 20.10 -0.48
CA GLU A 170 1.34 20.69 -1.81
C GLU A 170 2.54 21.60 -2.09
N ARG A 171 3.09 21.46 -3.28
CA ARG A 171 4.01 22.42 -3.85
C ARG A 171 3.23 23.37 -4.74
N SER A 172 3.09 24.62 -4.32
CA SER A 172 2.56 25.69 -5.17
C SER A 172 3.56 25.99 -6.29
N LYS A 173 3.10 25.97 -7.55
CA LYS A 173 3.89 26.56 -8.63
C LYS A 173 3.67 28.08 -8.63
N PRO A 174 4.72 28.89 -8.89
CA PRO A 174 4.52 30.31 -9.17
C PRO A 174 3.51 30.45 -10.32
N LEU A 175 2.57 31.36 -10.17
CA LEU A 175 1.70 31.76 -11.30
C LEU A 175 2.61 32.41 -12.34
N GLU A 176 2.63 31.86 -13.56
CA GLU A 176 3.30 32.47 -14.71
C GLU A 176 2.54 33.69 -15.20
#